data_494a5e97fcf0e33beea368e6924fbfa1
#
_entry.id   494a5e97fcf0e33beea368e6924fbfa1
#
_cell.length_a   1.000
_cell.length_b   1.000
_cell.length_c   1.000
_cell.angle_alpha   90.00
_cell.angle_beta   90.00
_cell.angle_gamma   90.00
#
_symmetry.space_group_name_H-M   'P 1'
#
loop_
_entity.id
_entity.type
_entity.pdbx_description
1 polymer ?
#
loop_
_entity_poly.entity_id
_entity_poly.type
_entity_poly.pdbx_seq_one_letter_code
_entity_poly.pdbx_strand_id
1 'polypeptide(L)'
;MKLRKLALASIAAAVMAFVTPATANTLTFQGVTFETLASGNTLQLTITNALNGGTGNWADVNYLKAFEIKGIGNVTGATLAGWTSNVNNGLAAAAGCTTGGTPGACFYQATAVALTDLMTFKIDFVGTNLNFDAPHLKVQFLAGQYDSKATGDLLSQTIPAIPEPEIYAMMAVGLGLMGWVARRKKLKEAAAT
;
A
#
# COMPACT_ATOMS: atom_id res chain seq x y z
N MET A 1 -40.86 29.61 -25.11
CA MET A 1 -40.57 28.17 -25.08
C MET A 1 -39.07 27.91 -25.08
N LYS A 2 -38.26 28.57 -24.18
CA LYS A 2 -36.78 28.49 -24.17
C LYS A 2 -36.15 28.16 -22.79
N LEU A 3 -36.94 27.89 -21.74
CA LEU A 3 -36.43 27.63 -20.37
C LEU A 3 -36.33 26.16 -19.93
N ARG A 4 -36.76 25.20 -20.78
CA ARG A 4 -36.76 23.76 -20.39
C ARG A 4 -35.50 22.99 -20.76
N LYS A 5 -34.53 23.59 -21.44
CA LYS A 5 -33.28 22.89 -21.89
C LYS A 5 -32.06 23.07 -20.97
N LEU A 6 -32.16 23.93 -19.95
CA LEU A 6 -31.07 24.21 -19.00
C LEU A 6 -31.08 23.34 -17.73
N ALA A 7 -32.18 22.64 -17.44
CA ALA A 7 -32.31 21.87 -16.20
C ALA A 7 -31.77 20.42 -16.26
N LEU A 8 -31.45 19.91 -17.44
CA LEU A 8 -30.96 18.52 -17.61
C LEU A 8 -29.42 18.37 -17.57
N ALA A 9 -28.69 19.47 -17.64
CA ALA A 9 -27.22 19.44 -17.60
C ALA A 9 -26.65 19.43 -16.17
N SER A 10 -27.45 19.75 -15.15
CA SER A 10 -26.96 19.91 -13.77
C SER A 10 -27.01 18.62 -12.93
N ILE A 11 -27.68 17.57 -13.40
CA ILE A 11 -27.88 16.35 -12.61
C ILE A 11 -26.75 15.31 -12.85
N ALA A 12 -26.04 15.40 -13.97
CA ALA A 12 -24.95 14.46 -14.28
C ALA A 12 -23.63 14.72 -13.51
N ALA A 13 -23.49 15.89 -12.88
CA ALA A 13 -22.26 16.26 -12.16
C ALA A 13 -22.23 15.85 -10.68
N ALA A 14 -23.34 15.39 -10.12
CA ALA A 14 -23.48 15.17 -8.67
C ALA A 14 -23.24 13.71 -8.21
N VAL A 15 -23.00 12.77 -9.10
CA VAL A 15 -22.88 11.32 -8.75
C VAL A 15 -21.43 10.83 -8.69
N MET A 16 -20.44 11.66 -8.98
CA MET A 16 -19.00 11.26 -8.97
C MET A 16 -18.29 11.46 -7.62
N ALA A 17 -18.99 11.74 -6.55
CA ALA A 17 -18.35 11.95 -5.26
C ALA A 17 -18.68 10.78 -4.33
N PHE A 18 -17.69 9.97 -4.00
CA PHE A 18 -17.52 9.06 -2.86
C PHE A 18 -17.08 7.64 -3.23
N VAL A 19 -16.17 7.50 -4.20
CA VAL A 19 -15.31 6.33 -4.20
C VAL A 19 -14.01 6.78 -3.53
N THR A 20 -13.79 6.42 -2.26
CA THR A 20 -12.46 6.55 -1.66
C THR A 20 -11.55 5.59 -2.44
N PRO A 21 -10.55 6.09 -3.16
CA PRO A 21 -9.65 5.23 -3.89
C PRO A 21 -8.94 4.28 -2.91
N ALA A 22 -8.83 3.02 -3.27
CA ALA A 22 -7.99 2.08 -2.56
C ALA A 22 -6.54 2.35 -2.97
N THR A 23 -5.70 2.78 -2.04
CA THR A 23 -4.29 3.04 -2.32
C THR A 23 -3.53 1.71 -2.37
N ALA A 24 -3.10 1.30 -3.54
CA ALA A 24 -2.24 0.13 -3.74
C ALA A 24 -0.78 0.59 -3.83
N ASN A 25 0.10 -0.02 -3.06
CA ASN A 25 1.53 0.26 -3.07
C ASN A 25 2.28 -1.04 -3.35
N THR A 26 3.33 -0.99 -4.16
CA THR A 26 4.10 -2.19 -4.54
C THR A 26 5.60 -1.95 -4.43
N LEU A 27 6.30 -2.94 -3.91
CA LEU A 27 7.76 -3.00 -3.81
C LEU A 27 8.24 -4.39 -4.19
N THR A 28 9.21 -4.49 -5.08
CA THR A 28 9.93 -5.76 -5.34
C THR A 28 11.36 -5.63 -4.81
N PHE A 29 11.77 -6.59 -3.99
CA PHE A 29 13.12 -6.66 -3.44
C PHE A 29 13.61 -8.11 -3.46
N GLN A 30 14.79 -8.34 -4.01
CA GLN A 30 15.40 -9.67 -4.17
C GLN A 30 14.44 -10.74 -4.72
N GLY A 31 13.66 -10.38 -5.76
CA GLY A 31 12.70 -11.26 -6.44
C GLY A 31 11.37 -11.46 -5.74
N VAL A 32 11.23 -11.04 -4.48
CA VAL A 32 9.97 -11.09 -3.72
C VAL A 32 9.21 -9.79 -3.89
N THR A 33 7.91 -9.87 -4.15
CA THR A 33 7.04 -8.70 -4.30
C THR A 33 6.14 -8.53 -3.07
N PHE A 34 6.10 -7.32 -2.57
CA PHE A 34 5.25 -6.87 -1.47
C PHE A 34 4.25 -5.86 -2.02
N GLU A 35 2.97 -6.12 -1.81
CA GLU A 35 1.89 -5.24 -2.18
C GLU A 35 1.08 -4.89 -0.94
N THR A 36 0.71 -3.62 -0.78
CA THR A 36 -0.19 -3.18 0.28
C THR A 36 -1.42 -2.52 -0.32
N LEU A 37 -2.59 -2.84 0.24
CA LEU A 37 -3.87 -2.27 -0.13
C LEU A 37 -4.56 -1.77 1.13
N ALA A 38 -4.85 -0.48 1.20
CA ALA A 38 -5.50 0.13 2.35
C ALA A 38 -7.01 0.32 2.10
N SER A 39 -7.81 0.06 3.13
CA SER A 39 -9.24 0.34 3.15
C SER A 39 -9.67 0.76 4.56
N GLY A 40 -9.93 2.04 4.77
CA GLY A 40 -10.15 2.60 6.11
C GLY A 40 -8.94 2.36 7.01
N ASN A 41 -9.15 1.73 8.15
CA ASN A 41 -8.08 1.40 9.10
C ASN A 41 -7.49 -0.02 8.90
N THR A 42 -7.88 -0.71 7.85
CA THR A 42 -7.37 -2.04 7.50
C THR A 42 -6.32 -1.92 6.42
N LEU A 43 -5.19 -2.57 6.60
CA LEU A 43 -4.13 -2.73 5.60
C LEU A 43 -4.01 -4.21 5.23
N GLN A 44 -4.17 -4.53 3.97
CA GLN A 44 -3.83 -5.85 3.44
C GLN A 44 -2.39 -5.83 2.93
N LEU A 45 -1.54 -6.71 3.45
CA LEU A 45 -0.21 -7.00 2.93
C LEU A 45 -0.26 -8.31 2.16
N THR A 46 0.16 -8.28 0.91
CA THR A 46 0.33 -9.47 0.07
C THR A 46 1.82 -9.65 -0.24
N ILE A 47 2.33 -10.85 -0.03
CA ILE A 47 3.71 -11.26 -0.34
C ILE A 47 3.63 -12.32 -1.43
N THR A 48 4.27 -12.09 -2.57
CA THR A 48 4.32 -13.03 -3.70
C THR A 48 5.74 -13.40 -4.06
N ASN A 49 5.91 -14.59 -4.62
CA ASN A 49 7.19 -15.17 -5.02
C ASN A 49 8.19 -15.39 -3.87
N ALA A 50 7.75 -15.44 -2.60
CA ALA A 50 8.67 -15.58 -1.48
C ALA A 50 9.30 -16.97 -1.42
N LEU A 51 8.57 -18.03 -1.79
CA LEU A 51 9.04 -19.42 -1.73
C LEU A 51 10.01 -19.77 -2.86
N ASN A 52 9.70 -19.38 -4.11
CA ASN A 52 10.45 -19.83 -5.28
C ASN A 52 11.05 -18.67 -6.09
N GLY A 53 10.73 -17.44 -5.76
CA GLY A 53 11.19 -16.26 -6.49
C GLY A 53 12.33 -15.50 -5.82
N GLY A 54 12.73 -15.89 -4.61
CA GLY A 54 13.82 -15.25 -3.89
C GLY A 54 15.14 -15.31 -4.66
N THR A 55 15.85 -14.18 -4.71
CA THR A 55 17.17 -14.07 -5.35
C THR A 55 18.18 -13.45 -4.39
N GLY A 56 19.46 -13.47 -4.73
CA GLY A 56 20.50 -12.90 -3.89
C GLY A 56 20.54 -13.55 -2.50
N ASN A 57 20.48 -12.73 -1.45
CA ASN A 57 20.53 -13.23 -0.06
C ASN A 57 19.25 -13.94 0.37
N TRP A 58 18.18 -13.89 -0.44
CA TRP A 58 16.90 -14.55 -0.17
C TRP A 58 16.65 -15.81 -1.01
N ALA A 59 17.66 -16.30 -1.74
CA ALA A 59 17.50 -17.50 -2.58
C ALA A 59 17.10 -18.76 -1.78
N ASP A 60 17.53 -18.85 -0.50
CA ASP A 60 17.33 -20.02 0.35
C ASP A 60 16.32 -19.81 1.49
N VAL A 61 15.49 -18.76 1.42
CA VAL A 61 14.47 -18.54 2.46
C VAL A 61 13.27 -19.47 2.27
N ASN A 62 12.81 -20.04 3.38
CA ASN A 62 11.69 -20.99 3.40
C ASN A 62 10.61 -20.64 4.43
N TYR A 63 10.87 -19.70 5.33
CA TYR A 63 9.96 -19.36 6.42
C TYR A 63 9.88 -17.85 6.65
N LEU A 64 8.67 -17.40 7.04
CA LEU A 64 8.41 -16.06 7.55
C LEU A 64 8.28 -16.10 9.07
N LYS A 65 9.12 -15.35 9.77
CA LYS A 65 9.14 -15.29 11.25
C LYS A 65 8.38 -14.10 11.77
N ALA A 66 8.63 -12.92 11.20
CA ALA A 66 8.08 -11.66 11.66
C ALA A 66 8.08 -10.62 10.54
N PHE A 67 7.20 -9.62 10.67
CA PHE A 67 7.25 -8.40 9.89
C PHE A 67 6.77 -7.19 10.70
N GLU A 68 7.20 -6.00 10.32
CA GLU A 68 6.84 -4.74 10.95
C GLU A 68 6.28 -3.79 9.88
N ILE A 69 5.20 -3.09 10.22
CA ILE A 69 4.65 -1.98 9.44
C ILE A 69 4.71 -0.74 10.30
N LYS A 70 5.39 0.30 9.81
CA LYS A 70 5.60 1.56 10.51
C LYS A 70 5.51 2.76 9.56
N GLY A 71 5.60 3.98 10.11
CA GLY A 71 5.46 5.21 9.32
C GLY A 71 4.04 5.47 8.85
N ILE A 72 3.05 4.87 9.53
CA ILE A 72 1.62 4.93 9.17
C ILE A 72 0.80 5.79 10.15
N GLY A 73 1.40 6.71 10.87
CA GLY A 73 0.76 7.55 11.88
C GLY A 73 0.93 7.02 13.30
N ASN A 74 0.08 7.49 14.23
CA ASN A 74 0.18 7.10 15.63
C ASN A 74 -0.67 5.85 15.91
N VAL A 75 -0.03 4.69 15.89
CA VAL A 75 -0.66 3.39 16.14
C VAL A 75 -0.75 3.14 17.64
N THR A 76 -1.96 2.84 18.13
CA THR A 76 -2.24 2.46 19.53
C THR A 76 -2.67 1.00 19.68
N GLY A 77 -3.03 0.34 18.59
CA GLY A 77 -3.39 -1.08 18.53
C GLY A 77 -3.25 -1.64 17.14
N ALA A 78 -3.00 -2.93 17.02
CA ALA A 78 -3.00 -3.64 15.77
C ALA A 78 -3.38 -5.10 15.99
N THR A 79 -4.20 -5.68 15.11
CA THR A 79 -4.61 -7.09 15.17
C THR A 79 -4.42 -7.77 13.83
N LEU A 80 -3.88 -8.98 13.87
CA LEU A 80 -3.73 -9.88 12.74
C LEU A 80 -4.07 -11.29 13.21
N ALA A 81 -5.05 -11.92 12.56
CA ALA A 81 -5.52 -13.25 12.96
C ALA A 81 -4.38 -14.28 12.94
N GLY A 82 -4.22 -15.00 14.05
CA GLY A 82 -3.19 -16.03 14.21
C GLY A 82 -1.77 -15.50 14.46
N TRP A 83 -1.54 -14.19 14.58
CA TRP A 83 -0.24 -13.59 14.85
C TRP A 83 -0.25 -12.82 16.16
N THR A 84 0.90 -12.80 16.84
CA THR A 84 1.10 -11.90 17.98
C THR A 84 1.55 -10.55 17.47
N SER A 85 0.93 -9.46 17.98
CA SER A 85 1.27 -8.10 17.62
C SER A 85 1.87 -7.33 18.81
N ASN A 86 2.92 -6.57 18.55
CA ASN A 86 3.52 -5.62 19.48
C ASN A 86 3.49 -4.23 18.86
N VAL A 87 2.76 -3.30 19.48
CA VAL A 87 2.67 -1.90 19.06
C VAL A 87 3.88 -1.14 19.59
N ASN A 88 4.44 -0.24 18.75
CA ASN A 88 5.62 0.58 19.06
C ASN A 88 6.91 -0.21 19.36
N ASN A 89 6.95 -1.49 19.00
CA ASN A 89 8.15 -2.29 19.01
C ASN A 89 8.65 -2.47 17.57
N GLY A 90 9.97 -2.38 17.39
CA GLY A 90 10.62 -2.56 16.10
C GLY A 90 11.06 -3.99 15.85
N LEU A 91 11.16 -4.36 14.59
CA LEU A 91 11.73 -5.62 14.12
C LEU A 91 13.24 -5.51 13.97
N ALA A 92 13.97 -6.42 14.63
CA ALA A 92 15.41 -6.57 14.48
C ALA A 92 15.76 -7.97 13.98
N ALA A 93 16.86 -8.09 13.20
CA ALA A 93 17.24 -9.33 12.53
C ALA A 93 17.48 -10.52 13.48
N ALA A 94 17.95 -10.27 14.71
CA ALA A 94 18.26 -11.32 15.70
C ALA A 94 17.27 -11.33 16.88
N ALA A 95 16.59 -10.22 17.15
CA ALA A 95 15.73 -10.07 18.35
C ALA A 95 14.23 -10.15 18.04
N GLY A 96 13.84 -10.20 16.77
CA GLY A 96 12.42 -10.17 16.38
C GLY A 96 11.74 -8.86 16.79
N CYS A 97 10.48 -8.93 17.21
CA CYS A 97 9.63 -7.78 17.62
C CYS A 97 9.87 -7.31 19.07
N THR A 98 11.10 -7.17 19.51
CA THR A 98 11.42 -6.88 20.93
C THR A 98 12.07 -5.53 21.17
N THR A 99 12.52 -4.85 20.14
CA THR A 99 13.23 -3.57 20.27
C THR A 99 12.25 -2.40 20.19
N GLY A 100 12.45 -1.37 21.05
CA GLY A 100 11.74 -0.11 20.93
C GLY A 100 11.92 0.47 19.53
N GLY A 101 10.86 0.95 18.93
CA GLY A 101 10.85 1.41 17.54
C GLY A 101 10.05 2.67 17.32
N THR A 102 10.03 3.12 16.09
CA THR A 102 9.13 4.17 15.61
C THR A 102 7.67 3.71 15.68
N PRO A 103 6.70 4.65 15.75
CA PRO A 103 5.28 4.29 15.74
C PRO A 103 4.91 3.33 14.61
N GLY A 104 4.27 2.21 14.97
CA GLY A 104 3.90 1.13 14.07
C GLY A 104 3.54 -0.13 14.82
N ALA A 105 3.46 -1.25 14.13
CA ALA A 105 3.21 -2.55 14.73
C ALA A 105 4.10 -3.64 14.11
N CYS A 106 4.63 -4.48 14.99
CA CYS A 106 5.41 -5.65 14.64
C CYS A 106 4.60 -6.92 14.91
N PHE A 107 4.56 -7.82 13.94
CA PHE A 107 3.81 -9.07 13.97
C PHE A 107 4.78 -10.25 13.93
N TYR A 108 4.58 -11.24 14.78
CA TYR A 108 5.48 -12.39 14.84
C TYR A 108 4.76 -13.67 15.24
N GLN A 109 5.40 -14.79 14.92
CA GLN A 109 5.02 -16.13 15.32
C GLN A 109 6.07 -16.73 16.24
N ALA A 110 5.64 -17.50 17.26
CA ALA A 110 6.56 -18.27 18.10
C ALA A 110 7.37 -19.26 17.25
N THR A 111 6.71 -19.96 16.33
CA THR A 111 7.33 -20.83 15.32
C THR A 111 7.14 -20.19 13.95
N ALA A 112 8.21 -20.09 13.15
CA ALA A 112 8.14 -19.47 11.84
C ALA A 112 7.20 -20.25 10.90
N VAL A 113 6.46 -19.52 10.08
CA VAL A 113 5.45 -20.04 9.14
C VAL A 113 6.15 -20.37 7.82
N ALA A 114 5.87 -21.55 7.27
CA ALA A 114 6.40 -21.91 5.95
C ALA A 114 5.91 -20.92 4.88
N LEU A 115 6.81 -20.51 4.01
CA LEU A 115 6.47 -19.64 2.87
C LEU A 115 5.61 -20.40 1.86
N THR A 116 4.74 -19.64 1.21
CA THR A 116 4.00 -20.06 0.03
C THR A 116 4.23 -19.03 -1.07
N ASP A 117 3.90 -19.36 -2.31
CA ASP A 117 4.06 -18.41 -3.43
C ASP A 117 3.18 -17.16 -3.30
N LEU A 118 2.10 -17.27 -2.54
CA LEU A 118 1.18 -16.16 -2.22
C LEU A 118 0.80 -16.22 -0.74
N MET A 119 1.13 -15.18 -0.01
CA MET A 119 0.70 -14.98 1.40
C MET A 119 -0.05 -13.66 1.52
N THR A 120 -1.21 -13.67 2.16
CA THR A 120 -2.02 -12.46 2.36
C THR A 120 -2.32 -12.28 3.85
N PHE A 121 -2.08 -11.07 4.35
CA PHE A 121 -2.27 -10.67 5.73
C PHE A 121 -3.22 -9.48 5.78
N LYS A 122 -4.37 -9.64 6.46
CA LYS A 122 -5.32 -8.57 6.69
C LYS A 122 -5.14 -8.05 8.10
N ILE A 123 -4.70 -6.81 8.22
CA ILE A 123 -4.28 -6.19 9.46
C ILE A 123 -5.21 -5.04 9.78
N ASP A 124 -5.84 -5.07 10.95
CA ASP A 124 -6.68 -3.98 11.43
C ASP A 124 -5.88 -3.13 12.43
N PHE A 125 -5.77 -1.83 12.15
CA PHE A 125 -5.06 -0.86 12.98
C PHE A 125 -6.01 0.00 13.79
N VAL A 126 -5.60 0.33 15.00
CA VAL A 126 -6.25 1.35 15.85
C VAL A 126 -5.23 2.46 16.09
N GLY A 127 -5.65 3.71 15.93
CA GLY A 127 -4.74 4.84 16.09
C GLY A 127 -5.34 6.16 15.63
N THR A 128 -4.50 7.21 15.63
CA THR A 128 -4.87 8.54 15.16
C THR A 128 -3.97 8.98 14.00
N ASN A 129 -4.54 9.73 13.05
CA ASN A 129 -3.82 10.18 11.86
C ASN A 129 -3.17 9.02 11.08
N LEU A 130 -3.88 7.88 10.97
CA LEU A 130 -3.40 6.75 10.19
C LEU A 130 -3.32 7.15 8.71
N ASN A 131 -2.16 6.86 8.11
CA ASN A 131 -1.88 7.08 6.69
C ASN A 131 -1.11 5.89 6.14
N PHE A 132 -1.66 5.26 5.12
CA PHE A 132 -1.09 4.08 4.46
C PHE A 132 -0.53 4.37 3.07
N ASP A 133 -0.33 5.63 2.70
CA ASP A 133 0.14 6.01 1.35
C ASP A 133 1.55 5.48 1.05
N ALA A 134 2.41 5.43 2.05
CA ALA A 134 3.79 4.95 1.88
C ALA A 134 4.28 4.22 3.14
N PRO A 135 3.71 3.06 3.49
CA PRO A 135 4.09 2.32 4.69
C PRO A 135 5.53 1.82 4.59
N HIS A 136 6.26 1.90 5.69
CA HIS A 136 7.59 1.33 5.79
C HIS A 136 7.49 -0.11 6.30
N LEU A 137 7.93 -1.06 5.48
CA LEU A 137 7.89 -2.50 5.76
C LEU A 137 9.27 -3.01 6.17
N LYS A 138 9.31 -3.81 7.24
CA LYS A 138 10.42 -4.72 7.53
C LYS A 138 9.93 -6.15 7.52
N VAL A 139 10.74 -7.07 7.01
CA VAL A 139 10.41 -8.50 6.95
C VAL A 139 11.60 -9.34 7.36
N GLN A 140 11.36 -10.34 8.19
CA GLN A 140 12.33 -11.34 8.63
C GLN A 140 12.00 -12.70 8.02
N PHE A 141 12.76 -13.08 7.01
CA PHE A 141 12.74 -14.42 6.46
C PHE A 141 13.83 -15.30 7.08
N LEU A 142 13.60 -16.61 7.13
CA LEU A 142 14.49 -17.62 7.68
C LEU A 142 14.68 -18.76 6.65
N ALA A 143 15.87 -19.37 6.64
CA ALA A 143 16.10 -20.61 5.91
C ALA A 143 15.50 -21.81 6.66
N GLY A 144 15.78 -21.92 7.97
CA GLY A 144 15.24 -22.94 8.85
C GLY A 144 14.12 -22.43 9.76
N GLN A 145 13.16 -23.28 10.06
CA GLN A 145 11.99 -22.94 10.88
C GLN A 145 12.33 -22.44 12.30
N TYR A 146 13.42 -22.91 12.84
CA TYR A 146 13.88 -22.62 14.22
C TYR A 146 15.11 -21.70 14.26
N ASP A 147 15.47 -21.10 13.12
CA ASP A 147 16.55 -20.15 13.09
C ASP A 147 16.20 -18.93 13.95
N SER A 148 17.18 -18.46 14.72
CA SER A 148 17.01 -17.29 15.59
C SER A 148 17.33 -15.96 14.88
N LYS A 149 17.92 -16.02 13.69
CA LYS A 149 18.43 -14.86 12.96
C LYS A 149 17.90 -14.86 11.52
N ALA A 150 17.61 -13.69 10.99
CA ALA A 150 17.20 -13.54 9.61
C ALA A 150 18.21 -14.17 8.65
N THR A 151 17.70 -14.84 7.62
CA THR A 151 18.52 -15.31 6.50
C THR A 151 18.71 -14.17 5.53
N GLY A 152 19.96 -13.85 5.22
CA GLY A 152 20.29 -12.71 4.38
C GLY A 152 19.95 -11.36 5.03
N ASP A 153 19.61 -10.39 4.19
CA ASP A 153 19.28 -9.03 4.64
C ASP A 153 17.86 -8.97 5.19
N LEU A 154 17.68 -8.26 6.31
CA LEU A 154 16.36 -7.85 6.76
C LEU A 154 15.82 -6.79 5.79
N LEU A 155 14.69 -7.03 5.15
CA LEU A 155 14.01 -5.96 4.41
C LEU A 155 13.72 -4.80 5.37
N SER A 156 14.05 -3.58 4.96
CA SER A 156 13.70 -2.36 5.67
C SER A 156 13.54 -1.24 4.65
N GLN A 157 12.36 -1.16 4.03
CA GLN A 157 12.11 -0.22 2.94
C GLN A 157 10.68 0.35 2.99
N THR A 158 10.53 1.55 2.48
CA THR A 158 9.21 2.15 2.26
C THR A 158 8.63 1.60 0.96
N ILE A 159 7.37 1.17 1.02
CA ILE A 159 6.63 0.74 -0.17
C ILE A 159 6.07 2.00 -0.82
N PRO A 160 6.54 2.39 -2.02
CA PRO A 160 6.11 3.63 -2.66
C PRO A 160 4.65 3.52 -3.12
N ALA A 161 3.92 4.62 -2.99
CA ALA A 161 2.59 4.73 -3.58
C ALA A 161 2.68 4.64 -5.11
N ILE A 162 1.84 3.81 -5.71
CA ILE A 162 1.65 3.82 -7.16
C ILE A 162 0.61 4.90 -7.47
N PRO A 163 0.93 5.94 -8.27
CA PRO A 163 -0.04 6.93 -8.69
C PRO A 163 -1.21 6.24 -9.40
N GLU A 164 -2.43 6.44 -8.89
CA GLU A 164 -3.60 5.76 -9.42
C GLU A 164 -3.87 6.15 -10.89
N PRO A 165 -4.32 5.22 -11.74
CA PRO A 165 -4.67 5.50 -13.13
C PRO A 165 -5.71 6.63 -13.27
N GLU A 166 -6.55 6.83 -12.26
CA GLU A 166 -7.56 7.89 -12.21
C GLU A 166 -6.95 9.29 -12.24
N ILE A 167 -5.78 9.50 -11.61
CA ILE A 167 -5.07 10.79 -11.64
C ILE A 167 -4.67 11.14 -13.08
N TYR A 168 -4.15 10.18 -13.83
CA TYR A 168 -3.80 10.37 -15.24
C TYR A 168 -5.04 10.58 -16.12
N ALA A 169 -6.14 9.85 -15.85
CA ALA A 169 -7.39 10.01 -16.55
C ALA A 169 -8.00 11.40 -16.28
N MET A 170 -8.04 11.86 -15.05
CA MET A 170 -8.52 13.20 -14.69
C MET A 170 -7.65 14.31 -15.28
N MET A 171 -6.33 14.13 -15.31
CA MET A 171 -5.41 15.05 -15.98
C MET A 171 -5.67 15.12 -17.48
N ALA A 172 -5.86 13.97 -18.13
CA ALA A 172 -6.15 13.90 -19.57
C ALA A 172 -7.50 14.55 -19.90
N VAL A 173 -8.54 14.31 -19.08
CA VAL A 173 -9.86 14.97 -19.21
C VAL A 173 -9.73 16.49 -19.03
N GLY A 174 -8.99 16.95 -18.01
CA GLY A 174 -8.75 18.37 -17.76
C GLY A 174 -8.04 19.05 -18.93
N LEU A 175 -6.99 18.45 -19.46
CA LEU A 175 -6.26 18.96 -20.63
C LEU A 175 -7.13 18.95 -21.90
N GLY A 176 -7.93 17.90 -22.09
CA GLY A 176 -8.88 17.78 -23.20
C GLY A 176 -9.92 18.89 -23.19
N LEU A 177 -10.51 19.19 -22.02
CA LEU A 177 -11.47 20.28 -21.84
C LEU A 177 -10.85 21.66 -22.10
N MET A 178 -9.63 21.89 -21.61
CA MET A 178 -8.91 23.16 -21.88
C MET A 178 -8.60 23.34 -23.37
N GLY A 179 -8.15 22.27 -24.04
CA GLY A 179 -7.92 22.28 -25.48
C GLY A 179 -9.19 22.57 -26.29
N TRP A 180 -10.31 21.97 -25.90
CA TRP A 180 -11.61 22.21 -26.54
C TRP A 180 -12.12 23.65 -26.36
N VAL A 181 -11.99 24.23 -25.16
CA VAL A 181 -12.35 25.63 -24.89
C VAL A 181 -11.48 26.59 -25.70
N ALA A 182 -10.17 26.35 -25.75
CA ALA A 182 -9.22 27.16 -26.55
C ALA A 182 -9.58 27.13 -28.04
N ARG A 183 -9.91 25.95 -28.57
CA ARG A 183 -10.33 25.81 -29.98
C ARG A 183 -11.64 26.56 -30.27
N ARG A 184 -12.62 26.54 -29.35
CA ARG A 184 -13.86 27.27 -29.51
C ARG A 184 -13.66 28.79 -29.52
N LYS A 185 -12.74 29.33 -28.71
CA LYS A 185 -12.41 30.76 -28.72
C LYS A 185 -11.83 31.19 -30.09
N LYS A 186 -10.85 30.43 -30.60
CA LYS A 186 -10.26 30.72 -31.93
C LYS A 186 -11.27 30.71 -33.08
N LEU A 187 -12.23 29.77 -33.06
CA LEU A 187 -13.25 29.68 -34.09
C LEU A 187 -14.26 30.86 -34.01
N LYS A 188 -14.51 31.41 -32.84
CA LYS A 188 -15.38 32.60 -32.68
C LYS A 188 -14.67 33.88 -33.16
N GLU A 189 -13.37 34.01 -32.90
CA GLU A 189 -12.54 35.14 -33.37
C GLU A 189 -12.42 35.14 -34.90
N ALA A 190 -12.21 33.95 -35.50
CA ALA A 190 -12.14 33.81 -36.97
C ALA A 190 -13.47 34.05 -37.71
N ALA A 191 -14.62 33.95 -37.03
CA ALA A 191 -15.95 34.21 -37.61
C ALA A 191 -16.42 35.66 -37.43
N ALA A 192 -15.65 36.47 -36.71
CA ALA A 192 -15.93 37.90 -36.44
C ALA A 192 -15.13 38.88 -37.32
N THR A 193 -14.21 38.34 -38.13
CA THR A 193 -13.44 39.05 -39.18
C THR A 193 -14.03 38.77 -40.56
#